data_cc2eb7f2e538351f896799ce6431dbf0
#
_entry.id   cc2eb7f2e538351f896799ce6431dbf0
#
_cell.length_a   1.000
_cell.length_b   1.000
_cell.length_c   1.000
_cell.angle_alpha   90.00
_cell.angle_beta   90.00
_cell.angle_gamma   90.00
#
_symmetry.space_group_name_H-M   'P 1'
#
loop_
_entity.id
_entity.type
_entity.pdbx_description
1 polymer ?
#
loop_
_entity_poly.entity_id
_entity_poly.type
_entity_poly.pdbx_seq_one_letter_code
_entity_poly.pdbx_strand_id
1 'polypeptide(L)'
;MARSDGDVRLWQDASIFQLVGGLIGSARVRVLVEMYELGRADLLERLGEAVGRGVGVRVITDPTVGESRQSARVLDSLGVPQRAYPVDDGRHQIDHVKLLVVDSEAAVGGMNWGKHSDHNHDYVLQTRVGVDVDRLVRIFDQDWSLAGGRPAPLAAVAGEVAQTAPGAEIRLMVETALRVAVRQVLAEMYTLTDPEVIALLVDAHRRGVVVRVLLDPNQAYNLHGYAVLHAGGVEVRWYPVPRGVLLHAKIGLFDGTLVLGSANWTLSGLGVNHELDVETKDAGAVTEYAARFAADWDRSGGA
;
A
#
# COMPACT_ATOMS: atom_id res chain seq x y z
N MET A 1 -0.20 -20.65 14.99
CA MET A 1 -1.51 -20.46 15.66
C MET A 1 -2.54 -20.34 14.54
N ALA A 2 -3.74 -20.92 14.69
CA ALA A 2 -4.82 -20.71 13.74
C ALA A 2 -5.22 -19.23 13.78
N ARG A 3 -5.47 -18.61 12.59
CA ARG A 3 -6.03 -17.25 12.52
C ARG A 3 -7.39 -17.26 13.20
N SER A 4 -7.67 -16.25 14.02
CA SER A 4 -9.01 -15.99 14.54
C SER A 4 -9.78 -15.12 13.53
N ASP A 5 -11.08 -15.37 13.39
CA ASP A 5 -11.95 -14.46 12.62
C ASP A 5 -11.82 -13.04 13.22
N GLY A 6 -11.39 -12.09 12.40
CA GLY A 6 -11.20 -10.69 12.79
C GLY A 6 -9.77 -10.25 13.06
N ASP A 7 -8.76 -11.14 12.87
CA ASP A 7 -7.34 -10.74 12.94
C ASP A 7 -6.90 -9.89 11.73
N VAL A 8 -7.66 -9.93 10.64
CA VAL A 8 -7.43 -9.16 9.43
C VAL A 8 -8.69 -8.40 9.06
N ARG A 9 -8.56 -7.13 8.68
CA ARG A 9 -9.66 -6.28 8.19
C ARG A 9 -9.20 -5.41 7.05
N LEU A 10 -10.06 -5.27 6.04
CA LEU A 10 -9.87 -4.32 4.95
C LEU A 10 -10.56 -3.00 5.30
N TRP A 11 -9.85 -1.89 5.15
CA TRP A 11 -10.35 -0.54 5.31
C TRP A 11 -10.23 0.20 3.98
N GLN A 12 -11.12 1.18 3.74
CA GLN A 12 -11.15 1.90 2.49
C GLN A 12 -11.50 3.38 2.70
N ASP A 13 -10.99 4.21 1.79
CA ASP A 13 -11.36 5.63 1.68
C ASP A 13 -11.13 6.39 3.01
N ALA A 14 -11.99 7.35 3.31
CA ALA A 14 -11.89 8.18 4.52
C ALA A 14 -11.91 7.39 5.84
N SER A 15 -12.49 6.16 5.85
CA SER A 15 -12.51 5.33 7.06
C SER A 15 -11.12 4.91 7.52
N ILE A 16 -10.14 4.92 6.62
CA ILE A 16 -8.72 4.65 6.93
C ILE A 16 -8.19 5.63 7.98
N PHE A 17 -8.59 6.91 7.91
CA PHE A 17 -8.13 7.92 8.88
C PHE A 17 -8.78 7.74 10.25
N GLN A 18 -9.97 7.17 10.32
CA GLN A 18 -10.59 6.78 11.60
C GLN A 18 -9.80 5.63 12.24
N LEU A 19 -9.41 4.62 11.44
CA LEU A 19 -8.56 3.53 11.89
C LEU A 19 -7.22 4.07 12.42
N VAL A 20 -6.49 4.81 11.59
CA VAL A 20 -5.15 5.32 11.90
C VAL A 20 -5.17 6.20 13.15
N GLY A 21 -6.08 7.18 13.20
CA GLY A 21 -6.23 8.05 14.35
C GLY A 21 -6.62 7.30 15.63
N GLY A 22 -7.47 6.28 15.51
CA GLY A 22 -7.87 5.42 16.63
C GLY A 22 -6.71 4.57 17.16
N LEU A 23 -5.92 3.95 16.27
CA LEU A 23 -4.75 3.16 16.66
C LEU A 23 -3.71 4.01 17.36
N ILE A 24 -3.31 5.17 16.79
CA ILE A 24 -2.33 6.08 17.42
C ILE A 24 -2.85 6.58 18.78
N GLY A 25 -4.14 6.93 18.86
CA GLY A 25 -4.77 7.40 20.10
C GLY A 25 -4.79 6.35 21.21
N SER A 26 -4.90 5.07 20.88
CA SER A 26 -4.95 3.96 21.83
C SER A 26 -3.59 3.35 22.17
N ALA A 27 -2.52 3.78 21.49
CA ALA A 27 -1.15 3.25 21.65
C ALA A 27 -0.66 3.32 23.12
N ARG A 28 0.00 2.26 23.59
CA ARG A 28 0.50 2.13 24.94
C ARG A 28 2.01 1.89 25.03
N VAL A 29 2.60 1.24 24.03
CA VAL A 29 4.02 0.84 24.03
C VAL A 29 4.78 1.52 22.90
N ARG A 30 4.30 1.38 21.66
CA ARG A 30 5.00 1.88 20.48
C ARG A 30 4.06 2.33 19.37
N VAL A 31 4.52 3.31 18.59
CA VAL A 31 3.97 3.71 17.29
C VAL A 31 5.14 3.82 16.30
N LEU A 32 5.09 3.06 15.21
CA LEU A 32 6.06 3.09 14.13
C LEU A 32 5.34 3.52 12.86
N VAL A 33 5.81 4.58 12.22
CA VAL A 33 5.22 5.13 10.99
C VAL A 33 6.31 5.23 9.94
N GLU A 34 6.06 4.67 8.77
CA GLU A 34 6.83 4.94 7.57
C GLU A 34 5.87 5.42 6.49
N MET A 35 6.08 6.64 6.00
CA MET A 35 5.06 7.33 5.22
C MET A 35 5.66 8.20 4.12
N TYR A 36 5.33 7.89 2.86
CA TYR A 36 5.73 8.66 1.70
C TYR A 36 5.29 10.12 1.80
N GLU A 37 3.99 10.37 1.89
CA GLU A 37 3.41 11.70 1.99
C GLU A 37 2.69 11.86 3.33
N LEU A 38 3.28 12.65 4.21
CA LEU A 38 2.77 12.95 5.56
C LEU A 38 2.50 14.45 5.67
N GLY A 39 1.23 14.85 5.89
CA GLY A 39 0.85 16.26 5.94
C GLY A 39 -0.41 16.56 6.74
N ARG A 40 -1.11 15.55 7.24
CA ARG A 40 -2.33 15.71 8.04
C ARG A 40 -1.99 16.19 9.45
N ALA A 41 -2.40 17.43 9.77
CA ALA A 41 -2.13 18.06 11.06
C ALA A 41 -2.69 17.26 12.24
N ASP A 42 -3.89 16.70 12.10
CA ASP A 42 -4.54 15.89 13.15
C ASP A 42 -3.74 14.62 13.50
N LEU A 43 -3.07 14.01 12.52
CA LEU A 43 -2.21 12.84 12.76
C LEU A 43 -0.86 13.23 13.36
N LEU A 44 -0.27 14.36 12.94
CA LEU A 44 0.96 14.89 13.55
C LEU A 44 0.74 15.21 15.03
N GLU A 45 -0.36 15.86 15.38
CA GLU A 45 -0.74 16.16 16.76
C GLU A 45 -0.89 14.87 17.59
N ARG A 46 -1.57 13.86 17.07
CA ARG A 46 -1.73 12.55 17.75
C ARG A 46 -0.41 11.83 17.98
N LEU A 47 0.55 11.95 17.06
CA LEU A 47 1.90 11.39 17.25
C LEU A 47 2.62 12.12 18.41
N GLY A 48 2.51 13.46 18.48
CA GLY A 48 3.03 14.25 19.61
C GLY A 48 2.36 13.89 20.92
N GLU A 49 1.03 13.74 20.95
CA GLU A 49 0.28 13.29 22.12
C GLU A 49 0.73 11.90 22.59
N ALA A 50 1.02 10.98 21.65
CA ALA A 50 1.51 9.64 21.99
C ALA A 50 2.89 9.73 22.70
N VAL A 51 3.81 10.58 22.21
CA VAL A 51 5.08 10.87 22.91
C VAL A 51 4.80 11.43 24.31
N GLY A 52 3.88 12.40 24.44
CA GLY A 52 3.47 12.97 25.73
C GLY A 52 2.90 11.92 26.72
N ARG A 53 2.33 10.84 26.23
CA ARG A 53 1.87 9.70 27.06
C ARG A 53 3.00 8.72 27.42
N GLY A 54 4.23 8.93 26.92
CA GLY A 54 5.38 8.04 27.15
C GLY A 54 5.45 6.86 26.16
N VAL A 55 4.69 6.89 25.07
CA VAL A 55 4.73 5.87 24.00
C VAL A 55 6.00 6.07 23.17
N GLY A 56 6.68 4.97 22.82
CA GLY A 56 7.86 5.00 21.95
C GLY A 56 7.46 5.24 20.49
N VAL A 57 7.50 6.49 20.03
CA VAL A 57 7.13 6.87 18.65
C VAL A 57 8.39 6.99 17.79
N ARG A 58 8.35 6.47 16.56
CA ARG A 58 9.38 6.67 15.52
C ARG A 58 8.71 6.86 14.16
N VAL A 59 9.19 7.85 13.40
CA VAL A 59 8.62 8.19 12.08
C VAL A 59 9.73 8.21 11.02
N ILE A 60 9.51 7.54 9.90
CA ILE A 60 10.34 7.62 8.69
C ILE A 60 9.50 8.32 7.62
N THR A 61 10.10 9.25 6.88
CA THR A 61 9.45 9.94 5.76
C THR A 61 10.34 10.00 4.54
N ASP A 62 9.72 10.12 3.37
CA ASP A 62 10.42 10.36 2.12
C ASP A 62 10.92 11.81 2.05
N PRO A 63 12.23 12.07 1.83
CA PRO A 63 12.80 13.41 1.75
C PRO A 63 12.47 14.13 0.43
N THR A 64 11.97 13.44 -0.60
CA THR A 64 11.65 14.05 -1.89
C THR A 64 10.33 14.81 -1.85
N VAL A 65 9.42 14.46 -0.92
CA VAL A 65 8.11 15.07 -0.77
C VAL A 65 8.17 16.36 0.06
N GLY A 66 7.73 17.46 -0.52
CA GLY A 66 7.76 18.79 0.15
C GLY A 66 6.90 18.84 1.42
N GLU A 67 5.74 18.21 1.40
CA GLU A 67 4.82 18.13 2.53
C GLU A 67 5.42 17.32 3.69
N SER A 68 6.05 16.18 3.40
CA SER A 68 6.75 15.35 4.39
C SER A 68 7.92 16.09 5.04
N ARG A 69 8.68 16.88 4.26
CA ARG A 69 9.75 17.74 4.83
C ARG A 69 9.21 18.82 5.78
N GLN A 70 8.03 19.37 5.51
CA GLN A 70 7.39 20.32 6.44
C GLN A 70 6.94 19.61 7.71
N SER A 71 6.32 18.45 7.57
CA SER A 71 5.86 17.63 8.70
C SER A 71 7.00 17.15 9.58
N ALA A 72 8.17 16.84 9.02
CA ALA A 72 9.36 16.51 9.79
C ALA A 72 9.72 17.61 10.81
N ARG A 73 9.65 18.88 10.40
CA ARG A 73 9.90 20.02 11.32
C ARG A 73 8.84 20.15 12.42
N VAL A 74 7.59 19.84 12.10
CA VAL A 74 6.51 19.81 13.09
C VAL A 74 6.74 18.68 14.09
N LEU A 75 7.08 17.48 13.61
CA LEU A 75 7.41 16.33 14.45
C LEU A 75 8.58 16.63 15.40
N ASP A 76 9.64 17.29 14.90
CA ASP A 76 10.77 17.73 15.74
C ASP A 76 10.30 18.67 16.85
N SER A 77 9.41 19.64 16.54
CA SER A 77 8.86 20.58 17.54
C SER A 77 7.96 19.90 18.57
N LEU A 78 7.36 18.76 18.21
CA LEU A 78 6.54 17.93 19.10
C LEU A 78 7.37 16.88 19.87
N GLY A 79 8.70 16.85 19.67
CA GLY A 79 9.59 15.88 20.29
C GLY A 79 9.44 14.45 19.76
N VAL A 80 8.87 14.27 18.57
CA VAL A 80 8.70 12.98 17.92
C VAL A 80 9.99 12.62 17.16
N PRO A 81 10.69 11.52 17.51
CA PRO A 81 11.83 11.04 16.76
C PRO A 81 11.46 10.74 15.30
N GLN A 82 12.12 11.40 14.35
CA GLN A 82 11.90 11.24 12.94
C GLN A 82 13.21 11.09 12.16
N ARG A 83 13.17 10.45 11.00
CA ARG A 83 14.28 10.29 10.05
C ARG A 83 13.78 10.35 8.62
N ALA A 84 14.65 10.83 7.72
CA ALA A 84 14.42 10.72 6.27
C ALA A 84 14.99 9.40 5.76
N TYR A 85 14.22 8.68 4.94
CA TYR A 85 14.72 7.48 4.26
C TYR A 85 15.86 7.84 3.28
N PRO A 86 16.96 7.07 3.20
CA PRO A 86 18.07 7.37 2.31
C PRO A 86 17.77 6.91 0.88
N VAL A 87 17.02 7.71 0.12
CA VAL A 87 16.69 7.43 -1.28
C VAL A 87 17.90 7.55 -2.21
N ASP A 88 17.92 6.75 -3.28
CA ASP A 88 18.93 6.84 -4.34
C ASP A 88 18.48 7.82 -5.43
N ASP A 89 18.94 9.06 -5.33
CA ASP A 89 18.62 10.13 -6.30
C ASP A 89 19.07 9.78 -7.72
N GLY A 90 20.16 9.02 -7.88
CA GLY A 90 20.67 8.60 -9.18
C GLY A 90 19.74 7.66 -9.93
N ARG A 91 18.89 6.96 -9.21
CA ARG A 91 17.85 6.05 -9.73
C ARG A 91 16.45 6.65 -9.69
N HIS A 92 16.29 7.89 -9.22
CA HIS A 92 14.99 8.51 -8.93
C HIS A 92 14.13 7.64 -7.99
N GLN A 93 14.77 6.99 -7.04
CA GLN A 93 14.10 6.17 -6.04
C GLN A 93 13.32 7.06 -5.08
N ILE A 94 12.16 6.57 -4.66
CA ILE A 94 11.39 7.15 -3.56
C ILE A 94 11.13 6.07 -2.49
N ASP A 95 10.96 6.51 -1.26
CA ASP A 95 10.39 5.71 -0.19
C ASP A 95 8.86 5.85 -0.26
N HIS A 96 8.23 4.91 -0.94
CA HIS A 96 6.80 4.97 -1.20
C HIS A 96 5.96 4.13 -0.23
N VAL A 97 6.56 3.68 0.87
CA VAL A 97 5.90 2.89 1.93
C VAL A 97 4.79 3.68 2.62
N LYS A 98 3.73 2.99 3.04
CA LYS A 98 2.64 3.48 3.89
C LYS A 98 2.35 2.42 4.94
N LEU A 99 3.10 2.53 6.04
CA LEU A 99 3.08 1.59 7.17
C LEU A 99 2.76 2.31 8.46
N LEU A 100 1.86 1.74 9.24
CA LEU A 100 1.66 2.03 10.66
C LEU A 100 1.76 0.74 11.45
N VAL A 101 2.59 0.72 12.47
CA VAL A 101 2.55 -0.33 13.50
C VAL A 101 2.24 0.32 14.86
N VAL A 102 1.23 -0.19 15.54
CA VAL A 102 0.87 0.23 16.89
C VAL A 102 0.79 -1.00 17.78
N ASP A 103 1.65 -1.07 18.78
CA ASP A 103 1.73 -2.19 19.71
C ASP A 103 1.83 -3.56 19.01
N SER A 104 0.75 -4.32 18.97
CA SER A 104 0.64 -5.64 18.30
C SER A 104 -0.22 -5.62 17.05
N GLU A 105 -0.53 -4.47 16.50
CA GLU A 105 -1.34 -4.30 15.30
C GLU A 105 -0.55 -3.55 14.22
N ALA A 106 -0.86 -3.80 12.95
CA ALA A 106 -0.31 -3.04 11.84
C ALA A 106 -1.38 -2.68 10.81
N ALA A 107 -1.14 -1.59 10.09
CA ALA A 107 -1.92 -1.14 8.94
C ALA A 107 -0.97 -0.86 7.77
N VAL A 108 -1.20 -1.52 6.63
CA VAL A 108 -0.40 -1.42 5.41
C VAL A 108 -1.31 -1.22 4.21
N GLY A 109 -0.95 -0.33 3.29
CA GLY A 109 -1.76 -0.12 2.09
C GLY A 109 -1.29 1.00 1.19
N GLY A 110 -2.18 1.53 0.37
CA GLY A 110 -1.88 2.55 -0.62
C GLY A 110 -2.05 3.99 -0.13
N MET A 111 -2.85 4.23 0.93
CA MET A 111 -3.29 5.56 1.34
C MET A 111 -2.17 6.42 1.91
N ASN A 112 -1.88 7.53 1.27
CA ASN A 112 -1.03 8.59 1.82
C ASN A 112 -1.70 9.32 2.99
N TRP A 113 -0.91 9.96 3.85
CA TRP A 113 -1.42 10.83 4.90
C TRP A 113 -1.22 12.32 4.57
N GLY A 114 -1.38 12.65 3.28
CA GLY A 114 -1.38 14.02 2.78
C GLY A 114 -2.68 14.77 3.16
N LYS A 115 -2.67 16.09 3.02
CA LYS A 115 -3.80 16.98 3.42
C LYS A 115 -5.10 16.68 2.71
N HIS A 116 -5.04 16.12 1.50
CA HIS A 116 -6.20 15.86 0.64
C HIS A 116 -6.39 14.37 0.29
N SER A 117 -5.64 13.49 0.95
CA SER A 117 -5.68 12.04 0.66
C SER A 117 -7.00 11.37 1.07
N ASP A 118 -7.75 11.98 1.97
CA ASP A 118 -9.06 11.48 2.45
C ASP A 118 -10.18 11.50 1.39
N HIS A 119 -9.94 12.16 0.26
CA HIS A 119 -10.85 12.15 -0.87
C HIS A 119 -10.58 11.01 -1.87
N ASN A 120 -9.40 10.40 -1.79
CA ASN A 120 -8.99 9.35 -2.74
C ASN A 120 -9.68 8.02 -2.42
N HIS A 121 -9.89 7.24 -3.48
CA HIS A 121 -10.29 5.84 -3.35
C HIS A 121 -9.04 4.98 -3.18
N ASP A 122 -8.91 4.35 -2.02
CA ASP A 122 -7.73 3.56 -1.66
C ASP A 122 -8.05 2.55 -0.55
N TYR A 123 -7.15 1.60 -0.33
CA TYR A 123 -7.30 0.50 0.62
C TYR A 123 -6.13 0.39 1.59
N VAL A 124 -6.43 -0.07 2.80
CA VAL A 124 -5.46 -0.43 3.84
C VAL A 124 -5.89 -1.74 4.49
N LEU A 125 -4.96 -2.66 4.66
CA LEU A 125 -5.14 -3.88 5.43
C LEU A 125 -4.67 -3.65 6.87
N GLN A 126 -5.57 -3.82 7.84
CA GLN A 126 -5.23 -3.94 9.25
C GLN A 126 -4.98 -5.42 9.57
N THR A 127 -3.89 -5.71 10.25
CA THR A 127 -3.57 -7.09 10.70
C THR A 127 -3.14 -7.13 12.15
N ARG A 128 -3.55 -8.20 12.85
CA ARG A 128 -3.09 -8.63 14.18
C ARG A 128 -2.39 -9.98 14.10
N VAL A 129 -2.13 -10.48 12.90
CA VAL A 129 -1.40 -11.74 12.71
C VAL A 129 0.05 -11.55 13.15
N GLY A 130 0.43 -12.17 14.25
CA GLY A 130 1.70 -11.90 14.93
C GLY A 130 2.92 -12.06 14.03
N VAL A 131 2.97 -13.08 13.16
CA VAL A 131 4.10 -13.28 12.23
C VAL A 131 4.23 -12.14 11.23
N ASP A 132 3.12 -11.57 10.76
CA ASP A 132 3.12 -10.45 9.81
C ASP A 132 3.50 -9.14 10.52
N VAL A 133 2.93 -8.90 11.72
CA VAL A 133 3.31 -7.73 12.53
C VAL A 133 4.80 -7.77 12.89
N ASP A 134 5.32 -8.93 13.30
CA ASP A 134 6.75 -9.10 13.61
C ASP A 134 7.63 -8.87 12.36
N ARG A 135 7.17 -9.28 11.19
CA ARG A 135 7.88 -9.00 9.91
C ARG A 135 7.90 -7.50 9.62
N LEU A 136 6.76 -6.82 9.75
CA LEU A 136 6.62 -5.38 9.53
C LEU A 136 7.50 -4.56 10.50
N VAL A 137 7.57 -4.97 11.77
CA VAL A 137 8.47 -4.36 12.75
C VAL A 137 9.93 -4.51 12.35
N ARG A 138 10.34 -5.70 11.90
CA ARG A 138 11.74 -5.93 11.45
C ARG A 138 12.08 -5.11 10.20
N ILE A 139 11.15 -4.95 9.26
CA ILE A 139 11.34 -4.08 8.09
C ILE A 139 11.51 -2.64 8.54
N PHE A 140 10.60 -2.12 9.36
CA PHE A 140 10.72 -0.78 9.89
C PHE A 140 12.04 -0.55 10.66
N ASP A 141 12.47 -1.50 11.50
CA ASP A 141 13.73 -1.38 12.26
C ASP A 141 14.96 -1.39 11.35
N GLN A 142 14.91 -2.15 10.24
CA GLN A 142 15.92 -2.12 9.17
C GLN A 142 15.98 -0.72 8.55
N ASP A 143 14.83 -0.17 8.13
CA ASP A 143 14.74 1.12 7.45
C ASP A 143 15.08 2.28 8.40
N TRP A 144 14.68 2.18 9.66
CA TRP A 144 15.12 3.10 10.71
C TRP A 144 16.64 3.09 10.91
N SER A 145 17.26 1.93 10.83
CA SER A 145 18.71 1.79 10.93
C SER A 145 19.43 2.41 9.72
N LEU A 146 18.94 2.12 8.51
CA LEU A 146 19.45 2.71 7.26
C LEU A 146 19.31 4.24 7.27
N ALA A 147 18.15 4.75 7.65
CA ALA A 147 17.90 6.18 7.79
C ALA A 147 18.76 6.85 8.87
N GLY A 148 19.34 6.08 9.78
CA GLY A 148 20.34 6.52 10.75
C GLY A 148 21.79 6.38 10.29
N GLY A 149 22.02 6.07 9.01
CA GLY A 149 23.36 5.87 8.44
C GLY A 149 24.06 4.60 8.91
N ARG A 150 23.31 3.59 9.36
CA ARG A 150 23.85 2.30 9.81
C ARG A 150 23.34 1.18 8.90
N PRO A 151 24.23 0.33 8.36
CA PRO A 151 23.79 -0.85 7.66
C PRO A 151 22.98 -1.74 8.61
N ALA A 152 21.89 -2.28 8.11
CA ALA A 152 21.07 -3.24 8.83
C ALA A 152 21.02 -4.55 8.08
N PRO A 153 20.97 -5.71 8.77
CA PRO A 153 20.70 -6.97 8.11
C PRO A 153 19.30 -6.92 7.52
N LEU A 154 19.15 -7.52 6.34
CA LEU A 154 17.86 -7.66 5.68
C LEU A 154 16.92 -8.45 6.57
N ALA A 155 15.69 -7.99 6.67
CA ALA A 155 14.65 -8.73 7.34
C ALA A 155 14.43 -10.07 6.60
N ALA A 156 14.46 -11.18 7.33
CA ALA A 156 14.23 -12.49 6.72
C ALA A 156 12.82 -12.55 6.11
N VAL A 157 12.70 -13.12 4.91
CA VAL A 157 11.41 -13.35 4.27
C VAL A 157 10.59 -14.29 5.15
N ALA A 158 9.43 -13.86 5.59
CA ALA A 158 8.51 -14.64 6.39
C ALA A 158 7.11 -13.99 6.37
N GLY A 159 6.06 -14.81 6.47
CA GLY A 159 4.68 -14.32 6.45
C GLY A 159 4.21 -13.87 5.06
N GLU A 160 3.17 -13.09 5.07
CA GLU A 160 2.47 -12.61 3.86
C GLU A 160 2.86 -11.16 3.51
N VAL A 161 4.06 -10.73 3.91
CA VAL A 161 4.59 -9.37 3.72
C VAL A 161 5.75 -9.39 2.75
N ALA A 162 5.71 -8.53 1.74
CA ALA A 162 6.74 -8.38 0.72
C ALA A 162 7.23 -6.93 0.62
N GLN A 163 8.51 -6.75 0.30
CA GLN A 163 9.13 -5.44 0.03
C GLN A 163 9.87 -5.46 -1.30
N THR A 164 10.10 -4.28 -1.91
CA THR A 164 10.86 -4.18 -3.15
C THR A 164 12.37 -4.23 -2.92
N ALA A 165 12.85 -3.52 -1.93
CA ALA A 165 14.26 -3.48 -1.57
C ALA A 165 14.46 -4.26 -0.26
N PRO A 166 15.46 -5.13 -0.22
CA PRO A 166 16.57 -5.32 -1.16
C PRO A 166 16.33 -6.31 -2.30
N GLY A 167 15.14 -6.78 -2.51
CA GLY A 167 14.83 -7.75 -3.55
C GLY A 167 13.71 -7.28 -4.47
N ALA A 168 13.10 -8.21 -5.20
CA ALA A 168 11.95 -7.99 -6.04
C ALA A 168 10.76 -8.83 -5.52
N GLU A 169 10.58 -8.86 -4.20
CA GLU A 169 9.58 -9.72 -3.56
C GLU A 169 8.16 -9.39 -4.01
N ILE A 170 7.82 -8.09 -4.11
CA ILE A 170 6.48 -7.66 -4.57
C ILE A 170 6.25 -8.07 -6.02
N ARG A 171 7.24 -7.88 -6.90
CA ARG A 171 7.16 -8.35 -8.29
C ARG A 171 6.88 -9.84 -8.35
N LEU A 172 7.65 -10.63 -7.60
CA LEU A 172 7.49 -12.09 -7.55
C LEU A 172 6.10 -12.49 -7.02
N MET A 173 5.60 -11.79 -6.00
CA MET A 173 4.26 -12.01 -5.43
C MET A 173 3.17 -11.77 -6.49
N VAL A 174 3.17 -10.63 -7.17
CA VAL A 174 2.18 -10.27 -8.19
C VAL A 174 2.26 -11.22 -9.40
N GLU A 175 3.46 -11.45 -9.93
CA GLU A 175 3.65 -12.35 -11.08
C GLU A 175 3.23 -13.79 -10.76
N THR A 176 3.58 -14.29 -9.56
CA THR A 176 3.18 -15.63 -9.12
C THR A 176 1.66 -15.72 -9.02
N ALA A 177 1.01 -14.74 -8.38
CA ALA A 177 -0.45 -14.71 -8.26
C ALA A 177 -1.15 -14.72 -9.63
N LEU A 178 -0.64 -13.94 -10.61
CA LEU A 178 -1.16 -13.94 -11.98
C LEU A 178 -0.97 -15.27 -12.71
N ARG A 179 0.19 -15.91 -12.54
CA ARG A 179 0.49 -17.20 -13.21
C ARG A 179 -0.34 -18.35 -12.69
N VAL A 180 -0.68 -18.36 -11.40
CA VAL A 180 -1.45 -19.45 -10.77
C VAL A 180 -2.96 -19.22 -10.76
N ALA A 181 -3.44 -18.02 -11.04
CA ALA A 181 -4.86 -17.71 -11.12
C ALA A 181 -5.57 -18.57 -12.20
N VAL A 182 -6.72 -19.17 -11.83
CA VAL A 182 -7.49 -20.08 -12.69
C VAL A 182 -8.95 -19.69 -12.83
N ARG A 183 -9.48 -18.79 -12.01
CA ARG A 183 -10.89 -18.37 -12.03
C ARG A 183 -11.05 -16.90 -12.37
N GLN A 184 -10.45 -16.01 -11.55
CA GLN A 184 -10.62 -14.57 -11.70
C GLN A 184 -9.40 -13.78 -11.24
N VAL A 185 -9.20 -12.63 -11.89
CA VAL A 185 -8.33 -11.54 -11.47
C VAL A 185 -9.13 -10.23 -11.48
N LEU A 186 -9.24 -9.58 -10.34
CA LEU A 186 -9.91 -8.29 -10.18
C LEU A 186 -8.90 -7.28 -9.65
N ALA A 187 -8.61 -6.21 -10.39
CA ALA A 187 -7.58 -5.25 -10.00
C ALA A 187 -8.06 -3.80 -10.12
N GLU A 188 -7.70 -2.99 -9.12
CA GLU A 188 -7.86 -1.53 -9.12
C GLU A 188 -6.48 -0.89 -9.01
N MET A 189 -6.09 -0.11 -10.02
CA MET A 189 -4.74 0.42 -10.12
C MET A 189 -4.71 1.91 -10.43
N TYR A 190 -4.00 2.65 -9.57
CA TYR A 190 -3.65 4.03 -9.85
C TYR A 190 -2.79 4.13 -11.10
N THR A 191 -1.69 3.36 -11.16
CA THR A 191 -0.81 3.32 -12.35
C THR A 191 -0.42 1.88 -12.70
N LEU A 192 -0.71 1.47 -13.93
CA LEU A 192 -0.38 0.18 -14.51
C LEU A 192 0.37 0.38 -15.83
N THR A 193 1.68 0.22 -15.81
CA THR A 193 2.56 0.42 -16.98
C THR A 193 3.64 -0.65 -17.12
N ASP A 194 3.77 -1.56 -16.16
CA ASP A 194 4.76 -2.64 -16.22
C ASP A 194 4.39 -3.62 -17.36
N PRO A 195 5.26 -3.79 -18.36
CA PRO A 195 4.94 -4.58 -19.55
C PRO A 195 4.76 -6.08 -19.24
N GLU A 196 5.50 -6.61 -18.26
CA GLU A 196 5.37 -8.03 -17.88
C GLU A 196 4.05 -8.28 -17.18
N VAL A 197 3.65 -7.41 -16.25
CA VAL A 197 2.35 -7.52 -15.56
C VAL A 197 1.20 -7.39 -16.56
N ILE A 198 1.27 -6.44 -17.51
CA ILE A 198 0.25 -6.30 -18.57
C ILE A 198 0.18 -7.58 -19.44
N ALA A 199 1.34 -8.13 -19.82
CA ALA A 199 1.39 -9.38 -20.59
C ALA A 199 0.79 -10.56 -19.80
N LEU A 200 1.08 -10.68 -18.51
CA LEU A 200 0.54 -11.73 -17.65
C LEU A 200 -0.99 -11.61 -17.44
N LEU A 201 -1.54 -10.39 -17.37
CA LEU A 201 -3.00 -10.19 -17.34
C LEU A 201 -3.66 -10.68 -18.64
N VAL A 202 -3.07 -10.37 -19.80
CA VAL A 202 -3.54 -10.87 -21.10
C VAL A 202 -3.42 -12.39 -21.17
N ASP A 203 -2.31 -12.96 -20.71
CA ASP A 203 -2.13 -14.42 -20.71
C ASP A 203 -3.09 -15.13 -19.76
N ALA A 204 -3.40 -14.55 -18.59
CA ALA A 204 -4.44 -15.06 -17.69
C ALA A 204 -5.80 -15.11 -18.41
N HIS A 205 -6.16 -14.03 -19.10
CA HIS A 205 -7.39 -13.98 -19.91
C HIS A 205 -7.39 -15.06 -21.00
N ARG A 206 -6.30 -15.26 -21.72
CA ARG A 206 -6.16 -16.30 -22.76
C ARG A 206 -6.26 -17.73 -22.19
N ARG A 207 -5.90 -17.94 -20.93
CA ARG A 207 -6.12 -19.22 -20.22
C ARG A 207 -7.58 -19.42 -19.79
N GLY A 208 -8.47 -18.45 -20.02
CA GLY A 208 -9.88 -18.51 -19.65
C GLY A 208 -10.20 -17.93 -18.26
N VAL A 209 -9.24 -17.26 -17.63
CA VAL A 209 -9.47 -16.54 -16.36
C VAL A 209 -10.30 -15.29 -16.66
N VAL A 210 -11.31 -15.00 -15.82
CA VAL A 210 -12.02 -13.71 -15.86
C VAL A 210 -11.09 -12.63 -15.35
N VAL A 211 -10.64 -11.72 -16.21
CA VAL A 211 -9.73 -10.62 -15.85
C VAL A 211 -10.46 -9.30 -16.02
N ARG A 212 -10.60 -8.55 -14.92
CA ARG A 212 -11.21 -7.22 -14.87
C ARG A 212 -10.28 -6.22 -14.22
N VAL A 213 -10.07 -5.08 -14.86
CA VAL A 213 -9.15 -4.05 -14.38
C VAL A 213 -9.84 -2.69 -14.40
N LEU A 214 -9.79 -1.99 -13.26
CA LEU A 214 -10.16 -0.57 -13.14
C LEU A 214 -8.90 0.28 -13.07
N LEU A 215 -8.81 1.32 -13.90
CA LEU A 215 -7.66 2.23 -13.97
C LEU A 215 -8.09 3.66 -13.66
N ASP A 216 -7.19 4.42 -13.03
CA ASP A 216 -7.40 5.86 -12.81
C ASP A 216 -7.34 6.62 -14.14
N PRO A 217 -8.40 7.36 -14.52
CA PRO A 217 -8.44 8.10 -15.77
C PRO A 217 -7.57 9.37 -15.77
N ASN A 218 -7.14 9.84 -14.58
CA ASN A 218 -6.29 11.01 -14.45
C ASN A 218 -4.80 10.69 -14.69
N GLN A 219 -4.44 9.39 -14.78
CA GLN A 219 -3.10 8.94 -15.10
C GLN A 219 -2.94 8.72 -16.60
N ALA A 220 -2.40 9.71 -17.32
CA ALA A 220 -2.12 9.58 -18.76
C ALA A 220 -1.21 8.39 -19.10
N TYR A 221 -0.37 7.95 -18.17
CA TYR A 221 0.49 6.77 -18.33
C TYR A 221 -0.31 5.48 -18.50
N ASN A 222 -1.56 5.41 -18.02
CA ASN A 222 -2.42 4.24 -18.15
C ASN A 222 -2.95 4.03 -19.57
N LEU A 223 -2.90 5.02 -20.46
CA LEU A 223 -3.46 4.92 -21.81
C LEU A 223 -2.86 3.77 -22.62
N HIS A 224 -1.55 3.54 -22.52
CA HIS A 224 -0.90 2.42 -23.19
C HIS A 224 -1.34 1.07 -22.61
N GLY A 225 -1.29 0.93 -21.27
CA GLY A 225 -1.74 -0.29 -20.59
C GLY A 225 -3.18 -0.63 -20.89
N TYR A 226 -4.07 0.38 -20.85
CA TYR A 226 -5.47 0.23 -21.24
C TYR A 226 -5.62 -0.32 -22.67
N ALA A 227 -4.93 0.29 -23.64
CA ALA A 227 -5.03 -0.12 -25.05
C ALA A 227 -4.54 -1.57 -25.26
N VAL A 228 -3.44 -1.98 -24.62
CA VAL A 228 -2.89 -3.33 -24.72
C VAL A 228 -3.83 -4.36 -24.07
N LEU A 229 -4.34 -4.08 -22.88
CA LEU A 229 -5.29 -4.95 -22.18
C LEU A 229 -6.57 -5.14 -23.01
N HIS A 230 -7.15 -4.03 -23.50
CA HIS A 230 -8.35 -4.05 -24.32
C HIS A 230 -8.15 -4.85 -25.63
N ALA A 231 -7.05 -4.61 -26.34
CA ALA A 231 -6.70 -5.36 -27.55
C ALA A 231 -6.44 -6.84 -27.26
N GLY A 232 -5.97 -7.17 -26.05
CA GLY A 232 -5.77 -8.53 -25.57
C GLY A 232 -7.06 -9.25 -25.14
N GLY A 233 -8.22 -8.58 -25.15
CA GLY A 233 -9.53 -9.11 -24.77
C GLY A 233 -9.84 -9.00 -23.28
N VAL A 234 -8.96 -8.39 -22.48
CA VAL A 234 -9.19 -8.15 -21.05
C VAL A 234 -10.29 -7.12 -20.87
N GLU A 235 -11.20 -7.35 -19.93
CA GLU A 235 -12.20 -6.36 -19.53
C GLU A 235 -11.52 -5.25 -18.71
N VAL A 236 -11.25 -4.09 -19.34
CA VAL A 236 -10.63 -2.93 -18.68
C VAL A 236 -11.56 -1.72 -18.79
N ARG A 237 -11.69 -0.97 -17.70
CA ARG A 237 -12.52 0.25 -17.63
C ARG A 237 -11.81 1.36 -16.88
N TRP A 238 -12.25 2.61 -17.16
CA TRP A 238 -11.85 3.76 -16.37
C TRP A 238 -12.73 3.86 -15.13
N TYR A 239 -12.08 4.05 -13.97
CA TYR A 239 -12.80 4.26 -12.71
C TYR A 239 -13.53 5.61 -12.75
N PRO A 240 -14.80 5.68 -12.34
CA PRO A 240 -15.59 6.91 -12.40
C PRO A 240 -15.24 7.87 -11.25
N VAL A 241 -14.04 8.51 -11.31
CA VAL A 241 -13.62 9.47 -10.29
C VAL A 241 -14.28 10.83 -10.47
N PRO A 242 -14.81 11.43 -9.38
CA PRO A 242 -15.15 12.84 -9.36
C PRO A 242 -13.92 13.72 -9.60
N ARG A 243 -14.14 14.97 -10.05
CA ARG A 243 -13.05 15.91 -10.28
C ARG A 243 -12.24 16.13 -8.98
N GLY A 244 -10.91 15.96 -9.07
CA GLY A 244 -9.99 16.13 -7.94
C GLY A 244 -9.88 14.93 -7.01
N VAL A 245 -10.53 13.82 -7.34
CA VAL A 245 -10.42 12.53 -6.64
C VAL A 245 -9.61 11.56 -7.49
N LEU A 246 -8.82 10.70 -6.87
CA LEU A 246 -8.04 9.68 -7.57
C LEU A 246 -8.54 8.28 -7.19
N LEU A 247 -8.55 7.38 -8.16
CA LEU A 247 -8.42 5.96 -7.87
C LEU A 247 -6.95 5.73 -7.50
N HIS A 248 -6.61 5.84 -6.23
CA HIS A 248 -5.21 5.71 -5.79
C HIS A 248 -4.84 4.30 -5.34
N ALA A 249 -5.76 3.35 -5.47
CA ALA A 249 -5.58 1.96 -5.08
C ALA A 249 -4.47 1.24 -5.86
N LYS A 250 -3.81 0.29 -5.20
CA LYS A 250 -2.87 -0.69 -5.75
C LYS A 250 -3.22 -2.02 -5.13
N ILE A 251 -4.23 -2.67 -5.71
CA ILE A 251 -4.85 -3.87 -5.14
C ILE A 251 -5.28 -4.83 -6.24
N GLY A 252 -5.07 -6.11 -6.00
CA GLY A 252 -5.50 -7.18 -6.90
C GLY A 252 -5.99 -8.40 -6.13
N LEU A 253 -7.13 -8.93 -6.54
CA LEU A 253 -7.67 -10.21 -6.08
C LEU A 253 -7.40 -11.28 -7.14
N PHE A 254 -6.68 -12.31 -6.78
CA PHE A 254 -6.30 -13.45 -7.62
C PHE A 254 -6.96 -14.70 -7.04
N ASP A 255 -8.09 -15.12 -7.60
CA ASP A 255 -8.98 -16.17 -7.05
C ASP A 255 -9.40 -15.85 -5.60
N GLY A 256 -8.69 -16.38 -4.62
CA GLY A 256 -8.92 -16.17 -3.19
C GLY A 256 -7.74 -15.50 -2.47
N THR A 257 -6.78 -14.96 -3.20
CA THR A 257 -5.62 -14.24 -2.64
C THR A 257 -5.72 -12.77 -2.98
N LEU A 258 -5.76 -11.91 -1.96
CA LEU A 258 -5.77 -10.46 -2.09
C LEU A 258 -4.35 -9.94 -1.87
N VAL A 259 -3.83 -9.16 -2.80
CA VAL A 259 -2.54 -8.46 -2.72
C VAL A 259 -2.79 -6.98 -2.76
N LEU A 260 -2.26 -6.24 -1.80
CA LEU A 260 -2.38 -4.77 -1.76
C LEU A 260 -1.21 -4.14 -1.04
N GLY A 261 -0.95 -2.88 -1.36
CA GLY A 261 0.10 -2.12 -0.70
C GLY A 261 0.38 -0.78 -1.36
N SER A 262 1.65 -0.40 -1.32
CA SER A 262 2.09 0.88 -1.85
C SER A 262 2.50 0.81 -3.33
N ALA A 263 2.84 -0.39 -3.86
CA ALA A 263 3.46 -0.55 -5.15
C ALA A 263 2.48 -0.36 -6.32
N ASN A 264 2.66 0.72 -7.09
CA ASN A 264 2.08 0.78 -8.43
C ASN A 264 2.67 -0.33 -9.30
N TRP A 265 1.87 -0.90 -10.20
CA TRP A 265 2.37 -1.91 -11.12
C TRP A 265 3.11 -1.27 -12.29
N THR A 266 4.27 -0.71 -11.96
CA THR A 266 5.19 -0.01 -12.87
C THR A 266 6.60 -0.54 -12.69
N LEU A 267 7.50 -0.27 -13.64
CA LEU A 267 8.91 -0.64 -13.48
C LEU A 267 9.53 -0.02 -12.22
N SER A 268 9.16 1.22 -11.90
CA SER A 268 9.66 1.90 -10.68
C SER A 268 9.08 1.29 -9.41
N GLY A 269 7.76 1.08 -9.36
CA GLY A 269 7.08 0.51 -8.18
C GLY A 269 7.49 -0.94 -7.90
N LEU A 270 7.73 -1.74 -8.94
CA LEU A 270 8.08 -3.15 -8.79
C LEU A 270 9.60 -3.43 -8.77
N GLY A 271 10.47 -2.42 -8.90
CA GLY A 271 11.90 -2.67 -9.02
C GLY A 271 12.88 -1.57 -8.60
N VAL A 272 12.41 -0.35 -8.32
CA VAL A 272 13.29 0.80 -8.00
C VAL A 272 12.94 1.42 -6.66
N ASN A 273 11.68 1.77 -6.46
CA ASN A 273 11.22 2.39 -5.22
C ASN A 273 11.38 1.45 -4.02
N HIS A 274 11.41 2.03 -2.83
CA HIS A 274 11.16 1.28 -1.62
C HIS A 274 9.64 1.20 -1.41
N GLU A 275 9.09 -0.01 -1.49
CA GLU A 275 7.66 -0.29 -1.44
C GLU A 275 7.38 -1.43 -0.46
N LEU A 276 6.15 -1.50 0.03
CA LEU A 276 5.69 -2.52 0.95
C LEU A 276 4.27 -2.97 0.61
N ASP A 277 4.12 -4.26 0.27
CA ASP A 277 2.84 -4.88 -0.03
C ASP A 277 2.61 -6.09 0.89
N VAL A 278 1.35 -6.45 1.05
CA VAL A 278 0.91 -7.63 1.81
C VAL A 278 -0.02 -8.49 0.95
N GLU A 279 0.04 -9.81 1.17
CA GLU A 279 -0.99 -10.72 0.66
C GLU A 279 -1.82 -11.26 1.81
N THR A 280 -3.09 -11.55 1.55
CA THR A 280 -3.96 -12.25 2.49
C THR A 280 -4.96 -13.15 1.79
N LYS A 281 -5.31 -14.24 2.47
CA LYS A 281 -6.40 -15.17 2.11
C LYS A 281 -7.55 -15.12 3.11
N ASP A 282 -7.58 -14.05 3.93
CA ASP A 282 -8.68 -13.84 4.86
C ASP A 282 -10.01 -13.72 4.12
N ALA A 283 -10.97 -14.57 4.46
CA ALA A 283 -12.23 -14.66 3.75
C ALA A 283 -13.07 -13.37 3.87
N GLY A 284 -12.97 -12.67 5.01
CA GLY A 284 -13.64 -11.40 5.24
C GLY A 284 -13.09 -10.31 4.32
N ALA A 285 -11.76 -10.11 4.31
CA ALA A 285 -11.10 -9.13 3.47
C ALA A 285 -11.30 -9.41 1.98
N VAL A 286 -11.22 -10.67 1.55
CA VAL A 286 -11.46 -11.09 0.16
C VAL A 286 -12.90 -10.82 -0.26
N THR A 287 -13.87 -11.16 0.59
CA THR A 287 -15.30 -10.95 0.29
C THR A 287 -15.63 -9.46 0.23
N GLU A 288 -15.09 -8.67 1.15
CA GLU A 288 -15.30 -7.23 1.20
C GLU A 288 -14.75 -6.54 -0.06
N TYR A 289 -13.49 -6.87 -0.44
CA TYR A 289 -12.92 -6.34 -1.67
C TYR A 289 -13.72 -6.74 -2.91
N ALA A 290 -14.07 -8.02 -3.05
CA ALA A 290 -14.85 -8.50 -4.19
C ALA A 290 -16.20 -7.78 -4.33
N ALA A 291 -16.89 -7.53 -3.22
CA ALA A 291 -18.15 -6.80 -3.21
C ALA A 291 -17.96 -5.32 -3.61
N ARG A 292 -16.91 -4.68 -3.09
CA ARG A 292 -16.58 -3.29 -3.45
C ARG A 292 -16.21 -3.18 -4.91
N PHE A 293 -15.30 -4.03 -5.40
CA PHE A 293 -14.92 -4.06 -6.80
C PHE A 293 -16.14 -4.24 -7.73
N ALA A 294 -17.09 -5.12 -7.39
CA ALA A 294 -18.30 -5.32 -8.17
C ALA A 294 -19.14 -4.02 -8.26
N ALA A 295 -19.32 -3.31 -7.15
CA ALA A 295 -20.03 -2.03 -7.13
C ALA A 295 -19.32 -0.95 -7.96
N ASP A 296 -17.99 -0.88 -7.90
CA ASP A 296 -17.18 0.07 -8.67
C ASP A 296 -17.18 -0.29 -10.16
N TRP A 297 -17.14 -1.58 -10.48
CA TRP A 297 -17.26 -2.09 -11.83
C TRP A 297 -18.60 -1.72 -12.49
N ASP A 298 -19.69 -1.89 -11.75
CA ASP A 298 -21.03 -1.57 -12.24
C ASP A 298 -21.18 -0.06 -12.50
N ARG A 299 -20.63 0.78 -11.63
CA ARG A 299 -20.62 2.25 -11.82
C ARG A 299 -19.75 2.69 -13.02
N SER A 300 -18.69 1.97 -13.33
CA SER A 300 -17.77 2.28 -14.43
C SER A 300 -18.31 1.90 -15.81
N GLY A 301 -19.40 1.16 -15.89
CA GLY A 301 -20.04 0.72 -17.15
C GLY A 301 -21.13 1.65 -17.67
N GLY A 302 -21.45 2.74 -16.98
CA GLY A 302 -22.55 3.66 -17.31
C GLY A 302 -22.16 4.89 -18.13
N ALA A 303 -21.00 4.93 -18.78
CA ALA A 303 -20.54 6.04 -19.62
C ALA A 303 -20.66 5.71 -21.11
#